data_8873bf45dd567643d27b2f70910f8a7c
#
_entry.id   8873bf45dd567643d27b2f70910f8a7c
#
_cell.length_a   1.000
_cell.length_b   1.000
_cell.length_c   1.000
_cell.angle_alpha   90.00
_cell.angle_beta   90.00
_cell.angle_gamma   90.00
#
_symmetry.space_group_name_H-M   'P 1'
#
loop_
_entity.id
_entity.type
_entity.pdbx_description
1 polymer ?
#
loop_
_entity_poly.entity_id
_entity_poly.type
_entity_poly.pdbx_seq_one_letter_code
_entity_poly.pdbx_strand_id
1 'polypeptide(L)'
;MLMNPEADEIAKVIVEEGVKVVTTGAGNPAKYMSMWKEAKIKVIPVVASVALAKLMERGGADALVAEGMESGGHIGAQTTMTLVPQVVDAVSIPVIAAGGIADGRGFAAAMMLGAEAVQMGTRFVVAKESTVHENYKQRVVKAKDIDSEVTGMSTGHPI
;
A
#
# COMPACT_ATOMS: atom_id res chain seq x y z
N MET A 1 -3.21 3.96 -9.40
CA MET A 1 -3.50 3.34 -10.70
C MET A 1 -4.99 3.22 -10.98
N LEU A 2 -5.79 2.62 -10.12
CA LEU A 2 -7.20 2.29 -10.40
C LEU A 2 -8.14 3.50 -10.59
N MET A 3 -7.78 4.65 -10.08
CA MET A 3 -8.50 5.92 -10.29
C MET A 3 -7.98 6.70 -11.52
N ASN A 4 -6.99 6.18 -12.25
CA ASN A 4 -6.50 6.80 -13.48
C ASN A 4 -7.48 6.51 -14.63
N PRO A 5 -7.87 7.50 -15.45
CA PRO A 5 -8.69 7.28 -16.65
C PRO A 5 -8.13 6.24 -17.62
N GLU A 6 -6.81 6.10 -17.67
CA GLU A 6 -6.08 5.16 -18.53
C GLU A 6 -5.83 3.79 -17.87
N ALA A 7 -6.51 3.50 -16.75
CA ALA A 7 -6.26 2.26 -16.00
C ALA A 7 -6.45 0.99 -16.84
N ASP A 8 -7.39 1.00 -17.78
CA ASP A 8 -7.65 -0.14 -18.67
C ASP A 8 -6.49 -0.40 -19.65
N GLU A 9 -5.88 0.66 -20.17
CA GLU A 9 -4.71 0.54 -21.05
C GLU A 9 -3.47 0.13 -20.26
N ILE A 10 -3.23 0.77 -19.13
CA ILE A 10 -2.14 0.39 -18.23
C ILE A 10 -2.22 -1.09 -17.84
N ALA A 11 -3.42 -1.60 -17.56
CA ALA A 11 -3.63 -2.99 -17.20
C ALA A 11 -3.26 -3.97 -18.33
N LYS A 12 -3.44 -3.60 -19.60
CA LYS A 12 -3.01 -4.37 -20.77
C LYS A 12 -1.50 -4.31 -20.97
N VAL A 13 -0.92 -3.11 -20.90
CA VAL A 13 0.54 -2.91 -21.01
C VAL A 13 1.28 -3.75 -19.96
N ILE A 14 0.76 -3.87 -18.73
CA ILE A 14 1.32 -4.73 -17.70
C ILE A 14 1.47 -6.19 -18.18
N VAL A 15 0.49 -6.71 -18.91
CA VAL A 15 0.54 -8.05 -19.49
C VAL A 15 1.51 -8.12 -20.67
N GLU A 16 1.43 -7.16 -21.58
CA GLU A 16 2.28 -7.08 -22.79
C GLU A 16 3.77 -7.01 -22.45
N GLU A 17 4.13 -6.21 -21.43
CA GLU A 17 5.50 -6.06 -20.95
C GLU A 17 5.96 -7.21 -20.03
N GLY A 18 5.13 -8.21 -19.80
CA GLY A 18 5.46 -9.40 -19.02
C GLY A 18 5.80 -9.10 -17.55
N VAL A 19 5.15 -8.08 -16.95
CA VAL A 19 5.32 -7.72 -15.54
C VAL A 19 4.99 -8.93 -14.67
N LYS A 20 5.81 -9.20 -13.66
CA LYS A 20 5.64 -10.39 -12.80
C LYS A 20 4.80 -10.13 -11.56
N VAL A 21 4.82 -8.92 -11.05
CA VAL A 21 4.13 -8.53 -9.82
C VAL A 21 3.49 -7.15 -10.00
N VAL A 22 2.23 -7.03 -9.61
CA VAL A 22 1.49 -5.76 -9.62
C VAL A 22 0.99 -5.44 -8.21
N THR A 23 1.28 -4.25 -7.73
CA THR A 23 0.62 -3.68 -6.58
C THR A 23 -0.44 -2.68 -7.02
N THR A 24 -1.57 -2.64 -6.35
CA THR A 24 -2.65 -1.70 -6.67
C THR A 24 -3.09 -0.95 -5.42
N GLY A 25 -3.37 0.33 -5.58
CA GLY A 25 -3.90 1.19 -4.52
C GLY A 25 -5.08 2.03 -5.03
N ALA A 26 -5.81 2.63 -4.09
CA ALA A 26 -6.94 3.52 -4.34
C ALA A 26 -8.02 2.89 -5.23
N GLY A 27 -8.57 1.73 -4.83
CA GLY A 27 -9.69 1.07 -5.53
C GLY A 27 -9.63 -0.46 -5.52
N ASN A 28 -10.60 -1.06 -6.20
CA ASN A 28 -10.75 -2.51 -6.31
C ASN A 28 -10.24 -3.01 -7.67
N PRO A 29 -9.17 -3.84 -7.74
CA PRO A 29 -8.62 -4.37 -8.98
C PRO A 29 -9.45 -5.51 -9.61
N ALA A 30 -10.59 -5.89 -9.06
CA ALA A 30 -11.36 -7.07 -9.48
C ALA A 30 -11.59 -7.13 -11.01
N LYS A 31 -11.75 -5.98 -11.67
CA LYS A 31 -11.92 -5.89 -13.12
C LYS A 31 -10.76 -6.48 -13.92
N TYR A 32 -9.54 -6.45 -13.37
CA TYR A 32 -8.33 -6.87 -14.06
C TYR A 32 -7.80 -8.24 -13.57
N MET A 33 -8.36 -8.78 -12.50
CA MET A 33 -7.84 -9.97 -11.85
C MET A 33 -7.74 -11.17 -12.80
N SER A 34 -8.79 -11.50 -13.56
CA SER A 34 -8.77 -12.64 -14.49
C SER A 34 -7.62 -12.52 -15.50
N MET A 35 -7.52 -11.36 -16.17
CA MET A 35 -6.49 -11.09 -17.17
C MET A 35 -5.07 -11.23 -16.58
N TRP A 36 -4.83 -10.66 -15.41
CA TRP A 36 -3.51 -10.74 -14.76
C TRP A 36 -3.19 -12.14 -14.25
N LYS A 37 -4.19 -12.87 -13.73
CA LYS A 37 -3.99 -14.27 -13.28
C LYS A 37 -3.73 -15.20 -14.43
N GLU A 38 -4.41 -15.06 -15.57
CA GLU A 38 -4.14 -15.81 -16.81
C GLU A 38 -2.71 -15.57 -17.31
N ALA A 39 -2.22 -14.32 -17.20
CA ALA A 39 -0.83 -13.96 -17.50
C ALA A 39 0.17 -14.37 -16.40
N LYS A 40 -0.26 -15.10 -15.36
CA LYS A 40 0.57 -15.53 -14.22
C LYS A 40 1.21 -14.39 -13.43
N ILE A 41 0.59 -13.23 -13.44
CA ILE A 41 1.03 -12.05 -12.67
C ILE A 41 0.58 -12.21 -11.22
N LYS A 42 1.49 -11.94 -10.28
CA LYS A 42 1.17 -11.85 -8.86
C LYS A 42 0.51 -10.51 -8.56
N VAL A 43 -0.63 -10.54 -7.90
CA VAL A 43 -1.41 -9.33 -7.61
C VAL A 43 -1.45 -9.09 -6.11
N ILE A 44 -0.97 -7.91 -5.68
CA ILE A 44 -0.84 -7.52 -4.27
C ILE A 44 -1.60 -6.20 -4.05
N PRO A 45 -2.90 -6.25 -3.76
CA PRO A 45 -3.70 -5.05 -3.50
C PRO A 45 -3.34 -4.39 -2.17
N VAL A 46 -3.41 -3.05 -2.14
CA VAL A 46 -3.37 -2.27 -0.91
C VAL A 46 -4.78 -2.20 -0.32
N VAL A 47 -4.90 -2.50 0.97
CA VAL A 47 -6.17 -2.54 1.70
C VAL A 47 -6.07 -1.73 2.99
N ALA A 48 -7.14 -1.01 3.32
CA ALA A 48 -7.26 -0.20 4.53
C ALA A 48 -8.38 -0.69 5.46
N SER A 49 -8.91 -1.90 5.23
CA SER A 49 -9.92 -2.51 6.08
C SER A 49 -9.96 -4.03 5.94
N VAL A 50 -10.44 -4.71 6.98
CA VAL A 50 -10.66 -6.17 6.98
C VAL A 50 -11.67 -6.58 5.90
N ALA A 51 -12.71 -5.80 5.70
CA ALA A 51 -13.72 -6.11 4.67
C ALA A 51 -13.11 -6.13 3.27
N LEU A 52 -12.26 -5.14 2.95
CA LEU A 52 -11.55 -5.08 1.68
C LEU A 52 -10.51 -6.22 1.56
N ALA A 53 -9.79 -6.54 2.64
CA ALA A 53 -8.84 -7.64 2.66
C ALA A 53 -9.48 -8.97 2.28
N LYS A 54 -10.60 -9.32 2.93
CA LYS A 54 -11.38 -10.52 2.60
C LYS A 54 -11.93 -10.52 1.17
N LEU A 55 -12.32 -9.36 0.67
CA LEU A 55 -12.79 -9.22 -0.73
C LEU A 55 -11.64 -9.49 -1.71
N MET A 56 -10.46 -8.94 -1.46
CA MET A 56 -9.29 -9.13 -2.33
C MET A 56 -8.79 -10.58 -2.32
N GLU A 57 -8.72 -11.21 -1.16
CA GLU A 57 -8.36 -12.63 -1.05
C GLU A 57 -9.32 -13.51 -1.87
N ARG A 58 -10.64 -13.32 -1.69
CA ARG A 58 -11.65 -14.05 -2.50
C ARG A 58 -11.54 -13.76 -3.99
N GLY A 59 -11.08 -12.57 -4.36
CA GLY A 59 -10.80 -12.17 -5.73
C GLY A 59 -9.54 -12.77 -6.33
N GLY A 60 -8.74 -13.53 -5.55
CA GLY A 60 -7.54 -14.21 -6.02
C GLY A 60 -6.24 -13.43 -5.84
N ALA A 61 -6.18 -12.43 -4.93
CA ALA A 61 -4.94 -11.77 -4.57
C ALA A 61 -3.91 -12.79 -4.03
N ASP A 62 -2.64 -12.56 -4.35
CA ASP A 62 -1.53 -13.44 -3.93
C ASP A 62 -0.95 -13.03 -2.56
N ALA A 63 -1.08 -11.77 -2.20
CA ALA A 63 -0.74 -11.17 -0.90
C ALA A 63 -1.51 -9.86 -0.76
N LEU A 64 -1.44 -9.22 0.41
CA LEU A 64 -2.08 -7.93 0.68
C LEU A 64 -1.08 -6.96 1.29
N VAL A 65 -1.20 -5.67 0.96
CA VAL A 65 -0.57 -4.60 1.74
C VAL A 65 -1.64 -4.01 2.66
N ALA A 66 -1.55 -4.28 3.96
CA ALA A 66 -2.39 -3.66 4.99
C ALA A 66 -1.79 -2.28 5.33
N GLU A 67 -2.43 -1.22 4.85
CA GLU A 67 -1.90 0.13 4.93
C GLU A 67 -2.71 0.98 5.91
N GLY A 68 -2.05 1.36 7.00
CA GLY A 68 -2.62 2.25 8.02
C GLY A 68 -2.64 3.72 7.59
N MET A 69 -3.38 4.54 8.33
CA MET A 69 -3.55 5.97 8.06
C MET A 69 -2.26 6.79 8.21
N GLU A 70 -1.19 6.24 8.76
CA GLU A 70 0.13 6.87 8.86
C GLU A 70 0.89 6.89 7.52
N SER A 71 0.30 6.35 6.47
CA SER A 71 0.87 6.36 5.12
C SER A 71 0.59 7.67 4.38
N GLY A 72 1.21 7.84 3.21
CA GLY A 72 0.93 8.94 2.29
C GLY A 72 0.05 8.48 1.13
N GLY A 73 -0.68 9.40 0.53
CA GLY A 73 -1.68 9.12 -0.50
C GLY A 73 -3.08 8.96 0.10
N HIS A 74 -4.00 8.31 -0.59
CA HIS A 74 -5.34 8.06 -0.06
C HIS A 74 -5.28 7.07 1.10
N ILE A 75 -5.71 7.50 2.26
CA ILE A 75 -5.65 6.73 3.50
C ILE A 75 -7.02 6.26 3.97
N GLY A 76 -7.03 5.15 4.73
CA GLY A 76 -8.17 4.70 5.50
C GLY A 76 -8.26 5.37 6.87
N ALA A 77 -9.17 4.90 7.70
CA ALA A 77 -9.42 5.46 9.03
C ALA A 77 -8.68 4.73 10.17
N GLN A 78 -8.05 3.59 9.91
CA GLN A 78 -7.39 2.79 10.95
C GLN A 78 -5.88 3.03 10.95
N THR A 79 -5.30 3.05 12.15
CA THR A 79 -3.85 3.06 12.31
C THR A 79 -3.24 1.70 11.98
N THR A 80 -1.97 1.68 11.61
CA THR A 80 -1.23 0.46 11.29
C THR A 80 -1.27 -0.56 12.44
N MET A 81 -1.12 -0.08 13.68
CA MET A 81 -1.14 -0.91 14.88
C MET A 81 -2.47 -1.67 15.08
N THR A 82 -3.59 -1.08 14.68
CA THR A 82 -4.90 -1.71 14.83
C THR A 82 -5.33 -2.47 13.59
N LEU A 83 -4.92 -2.04 12.39
CA LEU A 83 -5.32 -2.67 11.13
C LEU A 83 -4.60 -4.00 10.88
N VAL A 84 -3.27 -4.01 11.02
CA VAL A 84 -2.43 -5.15 10.62
C VAL A 84 -2.86 -6.46 11.30
N PRO A 85 -2.97 -6.55 12.65
CA PRO A 85 -3.35 -7.81 13.28
C PRO A 85 -4.76 -8.27 12.89
N GLN A 86 -5.71 -7.34 12.73
CA GLN A 86 -7.06 -7.70 12.29
C GLN A 86 -7.09 -8.25 10.87
N VAL A 87 -6.26 -7.73 9.96
CA VAL A 87 -6.14 -8.25 8.59
C VAL A 87 -5.47 -9.62 8.62
N VAL A 88 -4.36 -9.77 9.36
CA VAL A 88 -3.66 -11.05 9.52
C VAL A 88 -4.59 -12.15 10.02
N ASP A 89 -5.40 -11.86 11.05
CA ASP A 89 -6.35 -12.85 11.60
C ASP A 89 -7.50 -13.17 10.65
N ALA A 90 -7.74 -12.34 9.64
CA ALA A 90 -8.93 -12.42 8.80
C ALA A 90 -8.70 -13.06 7.43
N VAL A 91 -7.44 -13.25 7.00
CA VAL A 91 -7.06 -13.81 5.69
C VAL A 91 -6.02 -14.91 5.84
N SER A 92 -5.87 -15.74 4.80
CA SER A 92 -4.90 -16.84 4.78
C SER A 92 -3.70 -16.58 3.87
N ILE A 93 -3.71 -15.46 3.15
CA ILE A 93 -2.62 -15.06 2.25
C ILE A 93 -1.66 -14.09 2.98
N PRO A 94 -0.38 -14.01 2.55
CA PRO A 94 0.62 -13.15 3.17
C PRO A 94 0.17 -11.69 3.31
N VAL A 95 0.46 -11.08 4.46
CA VAL A 95 0.16 -9.68 4.76
C VAL A 95 1.44 -8.88 4.89
N ILE A 96 1.54 -7.79 4.15
CA ILE A 96 2.61 -6.81 4.17
C ILE A 96 2.10 -5.60 4.94
N ALA A 97 2.76 -5.21 6.03
CA ALA A 97 2.38 -4.02 6.80
C ALA A 97 2.93 -2.75 6.16
N ALA A 98 2.11 -1.71 6.08
CA ALA A 98 2.50 -0.39 5.58
C ALA A 98 1.88 0.74 6.43
N GLY A 99 2.57 1.88 6.46
CA GLY A 99 2.17 3.05 7.24
C GLY A 99 2.98 3.20 8.53
N GLY A 100 3.66 4.34 8.70
CA GLY A 100 4.44 4.67 9.89
C GLY A 100 5.71 3.85 10.13
N ILE A 101 6.08 2.96 9.24
CA ILE A 101 7.27 2.11 9.37
C ILE A 101 8.46 2.78 8.69
N ALA A 102 9.54 3.07 9.43
CA ALA A 102 10.69 3.79 8.91
C ALA A 102 12.05 3.18 9.29
N ASP A 103 12.10 2.30 10.27
CA ASP A 103 13.34 1.66 10.76
C ASP A 103 13.12 0.22 11.26
N GLY A 104 14.17 -0.40 11.76
CA GLY A 104 14.15 -1.78 12.24
C GLY A 104 13.23 -2.02 13.44
N ARG A 105 12.91 -1.01 14.24
CA ARG A 105 11.95 -1.13 15.36
C ARG A 105 10.53 -1.28 14.83
N GLY A 106 10.14 -0.42 13.89
CA GLY A 106 8.85 -0.53 13.21
C GLY A 106 8.73 -1.83 12.42
N PHE A 107 9.81 -2.26 11.76
CA PHE A 107 9.87 -3.55 11.08
C PHE A 107 9.60 -4.71 12.06
N ALA A 108 10.33 -4.77 13.18
CA ALA A 108 10.15 -5.81 14.18
C ALA A 108 8.73 -5.81 14.78
N ALA A 109 8.18 -4.62 15.06
CA ALA A 109 6.81 -4.48 15.55
C ALA A 109 5.79 -5.04 14.53
N ALA A 110 5.93 -4.73 13.24
CA ALA A 110 5.07 -5.26 12.19
C ALA A 110 5.11 -6.79 12.11
N MET A 111 6.30 -7.39 12.23
CA MET A 111 6.44 -8.86 12.27
C MET A 111 5.76 -9.46 13.51
N MET A 112 5.86 -8.80 14.67
CA MET A 112 5.17 -9.23 15.90
C MET A 112 3.64 -9.12 15.80
N LEU A 113 3.14 -8.21 14.97
CA LEU A 113 1.70 -8.10 14.64
C LEU A 113 1.22 -9.16 13.64
N GLY A 114 2.13 -10.04 13.18
CA GLY A 114 1.85 -11.14 12.27
C GLY A 114 2.05 -10.82 10.78
N ALA A 115 2.56 -9.64 10.43
CA ALA A 115 2.93 -9.37 9.04
C ALA A 115 4.15 -10.21 8.62
N GLU A 116 4.24 -10.57 7.34
CA GLU A 116 5.36 -11.33 6.77
C GLU A 116 6.39 -10.42 6.07
N ALA A 117 6.01 -9.17 5.81
CA ALA A 117 6.89 -8.16 5.21
C ALA A 117 6.40 -6.75 5.57
N VAL A 118 7.18 -5.73 5.18
CA VAL A 118 6.82 -4.33 5.34
C VAL A 118 7.00 -3.56 4.04
N GLN A 119 6.16 -2.54 3.85
CA GLN A 119 6.29 -1.53 2.80
C GLN A 119 6.62 -0.19 3.45
N MET A 120 7.62 0.50 2.93
CA MET A 120 8.04 1.82 3.41
C MET A 120 8.04 2.82 2.26
N GLY A 121 7.46 3.99 2.46
CA GLY A 121 7.43 5.08 1.48
C GLY A 121 8.45 6.17 1.81
N THR A 122 8.13 7.02 2.77
CA THR A 122 8.85 8.24 3.14
C THR A 122 10.33 7.98 3.46
N ARG A 123 10.65 6.84 4.08
CA ARG A 123 12.04 6.44 4.34
C ARG A 123 12.88 6.37 3.06
N PHE A 124 12.31 5.87 1.97
CA PHE A 124 13.02 5.77 0.68
C PHE A 124 12.96 7.05 -0.15
N VAL A 125 12.01 7.93 0.11
CA VAL A 125 11.99 9.28 -0.50
C VAL A 125 13.29 10.04 -0.22
N VAL A 126 13.84 9.91 0.99
CA VAL A 126 15.08 10.61 1.40
C VAL A 126 16.37 9.84 1.04
N ALA A 127 16.26 8.69 0.39
CA ALA A 127 17.44 7.95 -0.07
C ALA A 127 18.22 8.75 -1.11
N LYS A 128 19.53 8.52 -1.19
CA LYS A 128 20.41 9.22 -2.18
C LYS A 128 19.97 8.95 -3.62
N GLU A 129 19.56 7.71 -3.87
CA GLU A 129 19.14 7.21 -5.19
C GLU A 129 17.77 7.73 -5.62
N SER A 130 16.98 8.26 -4.69
CA SER A 130 15.67 8.84 -5.03
C SER A 130 15.86 10.08 -5.91
N THR A 131 15.08 10.17 -6.98
CA THR A 131 15.09 11.30 -7.93
C THR A 131 14.22 12.48 -7.49
N VAL A 132 13.62 12.39 -6.31
CA VAL A 132 12.82 13.47 -5.72
C VAL A 132 13.69 14.70 -5.50
N HIS A 133 13.12 15.88 -5.76
CA HIS A 133 13.82 17.16 -5.63
C HIS A 133 14.42 17.34 -4.22
N GLU A 134 15.66 17.83 -4.17
CA GLU A 134 16.44 17.92 -2.93
C GLU A 134 15.74 18.76 -1.84
N ASN A 135 15.06 19.84 -2.19
CA ASN A 135 14.31 20.63 -1.22
C ASN A 135 13.21 19.83 -0.51
N TYR A 136 12.59 18.87 -1.21
CA TYR A 136 11.60 17.99 -0.60
C TYR A 136 12.26 17.00 0.38
N LYS A 137 13.38 16.38 -0.03
CA LYS A 137 14.16 15.51 0.86
C LYS A 137 14.57 16.24 2.13
N GLN A 138 15.11 17.47 1.99
CA GLN A 138 15.51 18.30 3.11
C GLN A 138 14.33 18.71 4.02
N ARG A 139 13.14 18.94 3.44
CA ARG A 139 11.92 19.18 4.21
C ARG A 139 11.56 17.99 5.08
N VAL A 140 11.60 16.78 4.50
CA VAL A 140 11.31 15.53 5.23
C VAL A 140 12.35 15.28 6.33
N VAL A 141 13.65 15.45 6.03
CA VAL A 141 14.74 15.24 7.01
C VAL A 141 14.66 16.20 8.21
N LYS A 142 14.20 17.45 7.96
CA LYS A 142 14.07 18.48 9.00
C LYS A 142 12.70 18.46 9.70
N ALA A 143 11.76 17.65 9.24
CA ALA A 143 10.43 17.55 9.81
C ALA A 143 10.50 17.08 11.28
N LYS A 144 9.67 17.70 12.10
CA LYS A 144 9.45 17.31 13.48
C LYS A 144 8.28 16.31 13.56
N ASP A 145 8.09 15.72 14.71
CA ASP A 145 7.00 14.77 15.01
C ASP A 145 5.60 15.34 14.82
N ILE A 146 5.47 16.69 14.90
CA ILE A 146 4.20 17.40 14.72
C ILE A 146 4.00 18.02 13.33
N ASP A 147 4.92 17.80 12.40
CA ASP A 147 4.88 18.42 11.07
C ASP A 147 4.08 17.60 10.04
N SER A 148 3.53 16.46 10.42
CA SER A 148 2.63 15.66 9.57
C SER A 148 1.17 15.95 9.89
N GLU A 149 0.35 16.09 8.84
CA GLU A 149 -1.07 16.38 8.94
C GLU A 149 -1.86 15.60 7.91
N VAL A 150 -3.04 15.13 8.28
CA VAL A 150 -3.99 14.52 7.33
C VAL A 150 -4.72 15.66 6.61
N THR A 151 -4.57 15.71 5.30
CA THR A 151 -5.26 16.67 4.43
C THR A 151 -6.49 16.06 3.78
N GLY A 152 -7.29 16.83 3.06
CA GLY A 152 -8.43 16.31 2.30
C GLY A 152 -9.64 15.82 3.11
N MET A 153 -9.65 15.93 4.42
CA MET A 153 -10.78 15.50 5.27
C MET A 153 -12.11 16.17 4.88
N SER A 154 -12.08 17.47 4.57
CA SER A 154 -13.27 18.24 4.19
C SER A 154 -13.85 17.84 2.83
N THR A 155 -13.06 17.20 1.98
CA THR A 155 -13.49 16.73 0.65
C THR A 155 -13.95 15.27 0.64
N GLY A 156 -13.83 14.57 1.77
CA GLY A 156 -14.09 13.14 1.88
C GLY A 156 -12.99 12.24 1.27
N HIS A 157 -11.85 12.84 0.92
CA HIS A 157 -10.68 12.13 0.37
C HIS A 157 -9.45 12.42 1.24
N PRO A 158 -9.33 11.79 2.41
CA PRO A 158 -8.18 11.98 3.29
C PRO A 158 -6.89 11.46 2.66
N ILE A 159 -5.85 12.29 2.75
CA ILE A 159 -4.51 12.05 2.19
C ILE A 159 -3.47 12.29 3.26
#